data_7f330c9b5fcda9f352574d5c064c5705
#
_entry.id   7f330c9b5fcda9f352574d5c064c5705
#
_cell.length_a   1.000
_cell.length_b   1.000
_cell.length_c   1.000
_cell.angle_alpha   90.00
_cell.angle_beta   90.00
_cell.angle_gamma   90.00
#
_symmetry.space_group_name_H-M   'P 1'
#
loop_
_entity.id
_entity.type
_entity.pdbx_description
1 polymer ?
#
loop_
_entity_poly.entity_id
_entity_poly.type
_entity_poly.pdbx_seq_one_letter_code
_entity_poly.pdbx_strand_id
1 'polypeptide(L)'
;MLHAKLDCNFKGYIMALVKKEEDNKEGLEEKLVQVNRVAKTVKGGRIFSFTALTVVGDGSGRVGFGRGKAREVPAAIQKAMESARRNMVNVELNGNTLYYSTKGRHGASKVYMQPASQGTGVIAGGAMRSVLELAGVQDVLAKCYGSTNPINVVRATFKALSVMSSPDQVAAKRGKSVEDIMK
;
A
#
# COMPACT_ATOMS: atom_id res chain seq x y z
N MET A 1 -1.42 32.33 14.00
CA MET A 1 -1.16 31.25 14.98
C MET A 1 -2.33 30.29 15.23
N LEU A 2 -3.56 30.55 14.78
CA LEU A 2 -4.71 29.66 14.96
C LEU A 2 -4.80 28.47 13.95
N HIS A 3 -4.21 28.60 12.76
CA HIS A 3 -4.29 27.54 11.72
C HIS A 3 -3.46 26.28 12.03
N ALA A 4 -2.31 26.41 12.70
CA ALA A 4 -1.45 25.26 13.02
C ALA A 4 -2.01 24.33 14.11
N LYS A 5 -2.85 24.85 15.02
CA LYS A 5 -3.49 24.04 16.08
C LYS A 5 -4.67 23.20 15.58
N LEU A 6 -5.34 23.62 14.51
CA LEU A 6 -6.44 22.87 13.89
C LEU A 6 -5.94 21.62 13.14
N ASP A 7 -4.77 21.71 12.49
CA ASP A 7 -4.20 20.59 11.74
C ASP A 7 -3.67 19.46 12.64
N CYS A 8 -3.13 19.79 13.82
CA CYS A 8 -2.65 18.80 14.78
C CYS A 8 -3.79 18.01 15.45
N ASN A 9 -4.90 18.68 15.77
CA ASN A 9 -6.07 18.04 16.38
C ASN A 9 -6.83 17.18 15.38
N PHE A 10 -6.84 17.57 14.10
CA PHE A 10 -7.46 16.82 13.01
C PHE A 10 -6.71 15.52 12.68
N LYS A 11 -5.36 15.52 12.71
CA LYS A 11 -4.55 14.30 12.58
C LYS A 11 -4.77 13.33 13.76
N GLY A 12 -4.85 13.85 14.99
CA GLY A 12 -5.13 13.03 16.18
C GLY A 12 -6.52 12.40 16.16
N TYR A 13 -7.53 13.13 15.69
CA TYR A 13 -8.89 12.65 15.56
C TYR A 13 -9.02 11.57 14.46
N ILE A 14 -8.34 11.75 13.32
CA ILE A 14 -8.28 10.75 12.24
C ILE A 14 -7.57 9.48 12.71
N MET A 15 -6.45 9.59 13.45
CA MET A 15 -5.76 8.42 14.02
C MET A 15 -6.62 7.69 15.05
N ALA A 16 -7.39 8.41 15.86
CA ALA A 16 -8.31 7.79 16.84
C ALA A 16 -9.49 7.08 16.16
N LEU A 17 -10.03 7.61 15.06
CA LEU A 17 -11.07 6.95 14.27
C LEU A 17 -10.54 5.69 13.56
N VAL A 18 -9.32 5.72 13.04
CA VAL A 18 -8.67 4.56 12.42
C VAL A 18 -8.42 3.45 13.45
N LYS A 19 -8.02 3.78 14.69
CA LYS A 19 -7.86 2.79 15.77
C LYS A 19 -9.15 2.12 16.23
N LYS A 20 -10.30 2.76 16.06
CA LYS A 20 -11.58 2.24 16.53
C LYS A 20 -12.26 1.24 15.57
N GLU A 21 -11.75 1.11 14.33
CA GLU A 21 -12.24 0.15 13.33
C GLU A 21 -11.36 -1.13 13.23
N GLU A 22 -10.43 -1.33 14.18
CA GLU A 22 -9.54 -2.51 14.25
C GLU A 22 -10.27 -3.81 14.69
N ASP A 23 -11.53 -3.74 15.07
CA ASP A 23 -12.37 -4.92 15.34
C ASP A 23 -12.97 -5.50 14.06
N ASN A 24 -12.11 -5.89 13.12
CA ASN A 24 -12.58 -6.44 11.86
C ASN A 24 -12.59 -7.97 11.87
N LYS A 25 -13.77 -8.54 11.68
CA LYS A 25 -14.13 -9.97 11.78
C LYS A 25 -13.40 -10.93 10.81
N GLU A 26 -12.41 -10.46 10.06
CA GLU A 26 -11.71 -11.26 9.04
C GLU A 26 -10.18 -11.27 9.17
N GLY A 27 -9.62 -10.73 10.25
CA GLY A 27 -8.15 -10.66 10.43
C GLY A 27 -7.43 -9.75 9.42
N LEU A 28 -8.18 -8.85 8.76
CA LEU A 28 -7.62 -7.88 7.81
C LEU A 28 -7.16 -6.62 8.55
N GLU A 29 -5.91 -6.25 8.36
CA GLU A 29 -5.36 -4.98 8.82
C GLU A 29 -5.53 -3.89 7.77
N GLU A 30 -5.79 -2.67 8.22
CA GLU A 30 -6.04 -1.52 7.35
C GLU A 30 -5.11 -0.35 7.70
N LYS A 31 -4.49 0.26 6.69
CA LYS A 31 -3.65 1.45 6.87
C LYS A 31 -4.08 2.57 5.94
N LEU A 32 -4.31 3.75 6.53
CA LEU A 32 -4.54 4.98 5.79
C LEU A 32 -3.20 5.56 5.34
N VAL A 33 -2.98 5.64 4.02
CA VAL A 33 -1.75 6.20 3.43
C VAL A 33 -1.82 7.71 3.36
N GLN A 34 -2.92 8.26 2.85
CA GLN A 34 -3.09 9.70 2.66
C GLN A 34 -4.54 10.12 2.53
N VAL A 35 -4.88 11.29 3.07
CA VAL A 35 -6.12 12.02 2.80
C VAL A 35 -5.79 13.38 2.21
N ASN A 36 -6.43 13.73 1.10
CA ASN A 36 -6.29 15.01 0.43
C ASN A 36 -7.62 15.74 0.35
N ARG A 37 -7.65 17.02 0.71
CA ARG A 37 -8.78 17.90 0.42
C ARG A 37 -8.68 18.38 -1.03
N VAL A 38 -9.73 18.17 -1.82
CA VAL A 38 -9.81 18.57 -3.23
C VAL A 38 -11.01 19.47 -3.44
N ALA A 39 -10.95 20.34 -4.43
CA ALA A 39 -12.03 21.26 -4.75
C ALA A 39 -12.44 21.13 -6.22
N LYS A 40 -13.75 21.23 -6.49
CA LYS A 40 -14.33 21.42 -7.82
C LYS A 40 -14.81 22.86 -7.92
N THR A 41 -14.31 23.60 -8.91
CA THR A 41 -14.78 24.97 -9.19
C THR A 41 -16.09 24.88 -9.97
N VAL A 42 -17.11 25.61 -9.51
CA VAL A 42 -18.43 25.72 -10.11
C VAL A 42 -18.81 27.19 -10.24
N LYS A 43 -19.89 27.50 -11.00
CA LYS A 43 -20.47 28.85 -11.02
C LYS A 43 -20.89 29.20 -9.58
N GLY A 44 -20.32 30.27 -9.01
CA GLY A 44 -20.60 30.72 -7.64
C GLY A 44 -19.65 30.23 -6.56
N GLY A 45 -18.58 29.46 -6.88
CA GLY A 45 -17.58 29.12 -5.87
C GLY A 45 -16.88 27.76 -6.05
N ARG A 46 -16.42 27.18 -4.94
CA ARG A 46 -15.69 25.92 -4.90
C ARG A 46 -16.42 24.91 -4.01
N ILE A 47 -16.67 23.72 -4.53
CA ILE A 47 -17.21 22.60 -3.76
C ILE A 47 -16.04 21.73 -3.32
N PHE A 48 -15.86 21.60 -2.01
CA PHE A 48 -14.80 20.79 -1.42
C PHE A 48 -15.21 19.33 -1.26
N SER A 49 -14.25 18.45 -1.41
CA SER A 49 -14.38 17.01 -1.16
C SER A 49 -13.06 16.49 -0.62
N PHE A 50 -13.09 15.27 -0.07
CA PHE A 50 -11.90 14.57 0.44
C PHE A 50 -11.66 13.31 -0.40
N THR A 51 -10.37 13.03 -0.64
CA THR A 51 -9.95 11.79 -1.28
C THR A 51 -9.04 11.05 -0.33
N ALA A 52 -9.40 9.81 0.01
CA ALA A 52 -8.59 8.91 0.82
C ALA A 52 -7.93 7.85 -0.06
N LEU A 53 -6.70 7.47 0.30
CA LEU A 53 -5.96 6.32 -0.22
C LEU A 53 -5.69 5.38 0.95
N THR A 54 -6.19 4.15 0.88
CA THR A 54 -6.04 3.12 1.89
C THR A 54 -5.42 1.86 1.30
N VAL A 55 -4.74 1.12 2.14
CA VAL A 55 -4.24 -0.22 1.86
C VAL A 55 -4.80 -1.16 2.91
N VAL A 56 -5.18 -2.36 2.49
CA VAL A 56 -5.73 -3.44 3.33
C VAL A 56 -4.94 -4.70 3.05
N GLY A 57 -4.61 -5.47 4.08
CA GLY A 57 -3.91 -6.75 3.94
C GLY A 57 -4.17 -7.69 5.10
N ASP A 58 -3.81 -8.94 4.93
CA ASP A 58 -3.97 -10.00 5.93
C ASP A 58 -2.64 -10.39 6.62
N GLY A 59 -1.54 -9.70 6.27
CA GLY A 59 -0.21 -10.06 6.76
C GLY A 59 0.34 -11.39 6.27
N SER A 60 -0.36 -12.08 5.36
CA SER A 60 -0.03 -13.43 4.88
C SER A 60 0.11 -13.51 3.36
N GLY A 61 0.48 -12.40 2.72
CA GLY A 61 0.68 -12.32 1.28
C GLY A 61 -0.51 -11.75 0.49
N ARG A 62 -1.66 -11.47 1.14
CA ARG A 62 -2.79 -10.84 0.45
C ARG A 62 -2.85 -9.37 0.79
N VAL A 63 -2.80 -8.51 -0.21
CA VAL A 63 -2.84 -7.07 -0.03
C VAL A 63 -3.65 -6.41 -1.13
N GLY A 64 -4.40 -5.36 -0.77
CA GLY A 64 -5.22 -4.58 -1.69
C GLY A 64 -5.04 -3.08 -1.44
N PHE A 65 -5.30 -2.26 -2.43
CA PHE A 65 -5.38 -0.82 -2.24
C PHE A 65 -6.67 -0.27 -2.85
N GLY A 66 -7.16 0.80 -2.23
CA GLY A 66 -8.37 1.45 -2.69
C GLY A 66 -8.27 2.98 -2.60
N ARG A 67 -9.08 3.63 -3.42
CA ARG A 67 -9.25 5.08 -3.38
C ARG A 67 -10.73 5.41 -3.24
N GLY A 68 -11.05 6.22 -2.23
CA GLY A 68 -12.39 6.74 -1.98
C GLY A 68 -12.45 8.25 -2.13
N LYS A 69 -13.60 8.78 -2.54
CA LYS A 69 -13.89 10.21 -2.57
C LYS A 69 -15.27 10.47 -1.99
N ALA A 70 -15.36 11.41 -1.04
CA ALA A 70 -16.61 11.84 -0.44
C ALA A 70 -16.55 13.30 0.02
N ARG A 71 -17.68 13.86 0.46
CA ARG A 71 -17.73 15.20 1.05
C ARG A 71 -17.15 15.23 2.45
N GLU A 72 -17.20 14.11 3.16
CA GLU A 72 -16.67 13.92 4.52
C GLU A 72 -15.51 12.95 4.51
N VAL A 73 -14.57 13.12 5.47
CA VAL A 73 -13.37 12.29 5.58
C VAL A 73 -13.71 10.85 5.93
N PRO A 74 -14.55 10.53 6.96
CA PRO A 74 -14.88 9.15 7.31
C PRO A 74 -15.51 8.40 6.14
N ALA A 75 -16.45 9.01 5.44
CA ALA A 75 -17.11 8.40 4.28
C ALA A 75 -16.13 8.16 3.11
N ALA A 76 -15.11 9.02 2.93
CA ALA A 76 -14.07 8.81 1.92
C ALA A 76 -13.16 7.64 2.28
N ILE A 77 -12.80 7.49 3.56
CA ILE A 77 -11.98 6.38 4.08
C ILE A 77 -12.73 5.06 3.91
N GLN A 78 -13.98 4.98 4.37
CA GLN A 78 -14.80 3.78 4.26
C GLN A 78 -14.93 3.29 2.80
N LYS A 79 -15.22 4.20 1.86
CA LYS A 79 -15.26 3.87 0.42
C LYS A 79 -13.91 3.39 -0.11
N ALA A 80 -12.80 3.94 0.40
CA ALA A 80 -11.47 3.51 0.01
C ALA A 80 -11.18 2.09 0.52
N MET A 81 -11.52 1.78 1.78
CA MET A 81 -11.39 0.46 2.39
C MET A 81 -12.20 -0.60 1.64
N GLU A 82 -13.47 -0.35 1.35
CA GLU A 82 -14.30 -1.25 0.55
C GLU A 82 -13.72 -1.52 -0.84
N SER A 83 -13.19 -0.47 -1.48
CA SER A 83 -12.50 -0.61 -2.77
C SER A 83 -11.22 -1.43 -2.65
N ALA A 84 -10.45 -1.28 -1.57
CA ALA A 84 -9.24 -2.04 -1.30
C ALA A 84 -9.54 -3.52 -1.08
N ARG A 85 -10.54 -3.85 -0.27
CA ARG A 85 -10.98 -5.23 0.00
C ARG A 85 -11.42 -5.96 -1.27
N ARG A 86 -12.09 -5.27 -2.20
CA ARG A 86 -12.50 -5.87 -3.49
C ARG A 86 -11.34 -6.13 -4.44
N ASN A 87 -10.25 -5.38 -4.31
CA ASN A 87 -9.10 -5.42 -5.21
C ASN A 87 -7.86 -6.04 -4.54
N MET A 88 -8.05 -7.06 -3.71
CA MET A 88 -6.93 -7.76 -3.09
C MET A 88 -6.22 -8.67 -4.10
N VAL A 89 -4.90 -8.67 -4.04
CA VAL A 89 -4.00 -9.46 -4.89
C VAL A 89 -3.13 -10.33 -4.00
N ASN A 90 -2.91 -11.57 -4.41
CA ASN A 90 -1.95 -12.46 -3.75
C ASN A 90 -0.54 -12.11 -4.21
N VAL A 91 0.37 -12.04 -3.26
CA VAL A 91 1.80 -11.78 -3.44
C VAL A 91 2.56 -13.00 -2.93
N GLU A 92 3.43 -13.53 -3.75
CA GLU A 92 4.31 -14.63 -3.38
C GLU A 92 5.47 -14.09 -2.52
N LEU A 93 5.63 -14.64 -1.31
CA LEU A 93 6.68 -14.24 -0.36
C LEU A 93 7.59 -15.42 -0.04
N ASN A 94 8.86 -15.13 0.20
CA ASN A 94 9.82 -16.11 0.70
C ASN A 94 9.95 -15.96 2.23
N GLY A 95 9.03 -16.61 2.98
CA GLY A 95 8.93 -16.40 4.42
C GLY A 95 8.65 -14.93 4.73
N ASN A 96 9.57 -14.24 5.39
CA ASN A 96 9.44 -12.85 5.82
C ASN A 96 9.97 -11.81 4.82
N THR A 97 10.48 -12.25 3.66
CA THR A 97 11.14 -11.38 2.68
C THR A 97 10.70 -11.69 1.24
N LEU A 98 11.29 -11.00 0.28
CA LEU A 98 11.04 -11.18 -1.14
C LEU A 98 11.95 -12.28 -1.71
N TYR A 99 11.54 -12.95 -2.80
CA TYR A 99 12.38 -13.96 -3.48
C TYR A 99 13.59 -13.32 -4.17
N TYR A 100 13.41 -12.19 -4.83
CA TYR A 100 14.47 -11.49 -5.58
C TYR A 100 14.18 -10.00 -5.69
N SER A 101 15.19 -9.25 -6.14
CA SER A 101 15.03 -7.81 -6.35
C SER A 101 14.10 -7.52 -7.52
N THR A 102 13.13 -6.62 -7.31
CA THR A 102 12.15 -6.24 -8.31
C THR A 102 12.11 -4.74 -8.54
N LYS A 103 11.72 -4.35 -9.75
CA LYS A 103 11.50 -2.95 -10.14
C LYS A 103 10.08 -2.79 -10.66
N GLY A 104 9.35 -1.82 -10.11
CA GLY A 104 8.02 -1.44 -10.58
C GLY A 104 8.00 0.00 -11.08
N ARG A 105 7.18 0.28 -12.09
CA ARG A 105 6.97 1.63 -12.59
C ARG A 105 5.48 1.91 -12.80
N HIS A 106 5.05 3.08 -12.32
CA HIS A 106 3.72 3.61 -12.62
C HIS A 106 3.80 5.13 -12.78
N GLY A 107 3.45 5.63 -13.97
CA GLY A 107 3.65 7.04 -14.31
C GLY A 107 5.12 7.44 -14.17
N ALA A 108 5.39 8.52 -13.44
CA ALA A 108 6.74 9.03 -13.16
C ALA A 108 7.39 8.41 -11.91
N SER A 109 6.67 7.57 -11.14
CA SER A 109 7.21 6.87 -9.97
C SER A 109 7.85 5.56 -10.40
N LYS A 110 9.08 5.32 -9.92
CA LYS A 110 9.83 4.08 -10.08
C LYS A 110 10.14 3.54 -8.68
N VAL A 111 9.89 2.27 -8.45
CA VAL A 111 10.12 1.60 -7.18
C VAL A 111 11.14 0.49 -7.41
N TYR A 112 12.10 0.41 -6.52
CA TYR A 112 13.06 -0.69 -6.42
C TYR A 112 12.91 -1.34 -5.07
N MET A 113 12.81 -2.66 -5.02
CA MET A 113 12.72 -3.46 -3.80
C MET A 113 13.72 -4.60 -3.88
N GLN A 114 14.36 -4.89 -2.76
CA GLN A 114 15.40 -5.93 -2.63
C GLN A 114 15.14 -6.71 -1.34
N PRO A 115 15.26 -8.05 -1.37
CA PRO A 115 15.22 -8.85 -0.14
C PRO A 115 16.33 -8.42 0.81
N ALA A 116 16.10 -8.57 2.11
CA ALA A 116 17.05 -8.26 3.15
C ALA A 116 17.20 -9.42 4.14
N SER A 117 18.29 -9.40 4.89
CA SER A 117 18.54 -10.38 5.94
C SER A 117 17.54 -10.23 7.08
N GLN A 118 17.27 -11.33 7.77
CA GLN A 118 16.37 -11.34 8.92
C GLN A 118 16.83 -10.32 9.98
N GLY A 119 15.88 -9.57 10.52
CA GLY A 119 16.14 -8.52 11.51
C GLY A 119 16.46 -7.14 10.92
N THR A 120 16.54 -6.98 9.59
CA THR A 120 16.72 -5.68 8.94
C THR A 120 15.50 -4.78 9.10
N GLY A 121 14.31 -5.36 9.13
CA GLY A 121 13.05 -4.63 9.16
C GLY A 121 12.65 -4.03 7.81
N VAL A 122 11.52 -3.33 7.77
CA VAL A 122 11.02 -2.68 6.55
C VAL A 122 11.65 -1.31 6.37
N ILE A 123 12.66 -1.22 5.50
CA ILE A 123 13.32 0.05 5.15
C ILE A 123 12.74 0.54 3.84
N ALA A 124 11.67 1.34 3.92
CA ALA A 124 10.91 1.83 2.77
C ALA A 124 10.31 3.22 3.03
N GLY A 125 10.00 3.94 1.95
CA GLY A 125 9.22 5.18 2.04
C GLY A 125 7.79 4.92 2.52
N GLY A 126 7.16 5.87 3.22
CA GLY A 126 5.89 5.67 3.94
C GLY A 126 4.78 4.97 3.13
N ALA A 127 4.54 5.37 1.89
CA ALA A 127 3.52 4.75 1.03
C ALA A 127 3.87 3.30 0.65
N MET A 128 5.16 3.00 0.43
CA MET A 128 5.64 1.63 0.16
C MET A 128 5.60 0.78 1.43
N ARG A 129 6.05 1.35 2.56
CA ARG A 129 6.06 0.68 3.86
C ARG A 129 4.68 0.16 4.23
N SER A 130 3.62 0.99 4.07
CA SER A 130 2.26 0.56 4.36
C SER A 130 1.81 -0.65 3.52
N VAL A 131 2.24 -0.73 2.25
CA VAL A 131 1.92 -1.88 1.39
C VAL A 131 2.69 -3.13 1.82
N LEU A 132 4.00 -2.99 2.10
CA LEU A 132 4.88 -4.13 2.41
C LEU A 132 4.55 -4.74 3.78
N GLU A 133 4.29 -3.91 4.80
CA GLU A 133 3.89 -4.36 6.12
C GLU A 133 2.57 -5.14 6.08
N LEU A 134 1.56 -4.60 5.38
CA LEU A 134 0.25 -5.25 5.23
C LEU A 134 0.29 -6.50 4.33
N ALA A 135 1.28 -6.61 3.45
CA ALA A 135 1.55 -7.83 2.70
C ALA A 135 2.22 -8.93 3.55
N GLY A 136 2.72 -8.60 4.75
CA GLY A 136 3.43 -9.53 5.63
C GLY A 136 4.95 -9.55 5.43
N VAL A 137 5.51 -8.62 4.66
CA VAL A 137 6.96 -8.51 4.50
C VAL A 137 7.55 -7.85 5.74
N GLN A 138 8.51 -8.52 6.39
CA GLN A 138 9.18 -8.04 7.60
C GLN A 138 10.58 -7.49 7.31
N ASP A 139 11.28 -8.04 6.30
CA ASP A 139 12.66 -7.68 5.99
C ASP A 139 12.81 -7.31 4.50
N VAL A 140 13.01 -6.01 4.22
CA VAL A 140 13.12 -5.51 2.86
C VAL A 140 13.83 -4.16 2.79
N LEU A 141 14.64 -3.97 1.76
CA LEU A 141 15.20 -2.68 1.38
C LEU A 141 14.46 -2.15 0.15
N ALA A 142 13.87 -0.97 0.26
CA ALA A 142 13.09 -0.42 -0.83
C ALA A 142 13.30 1.09 -0.99
N LYS A 143 13.38 1.54 -2.23
CA LYS A 143 13.57 2.95 -2.59
C LYS A 143 12.64 3.37 -3.71
N CYS A 144 12.03 4.54 -3.54
CA CYS A 144 11.28 5.21 -4.60
C CYS A 144 12.16 6.24 -5.30
N TYR A 145 12.15 6.22 -6.63
CA TYR A 145 12.83 7.16 -7.51
C TYR A 145 11.81 7.92 -8.35
N GLY A 146 12.13 9.15 -8.71
CA GLY A 146 11.27 10.04 -9.48
C GLY A 146 10.16 10.64 -8.62
N SER A 147 8.91 10.55 -9.07
CA SER A 147 7.79 11.14 -8.34
C SER A 147 7.46 10.37 -7.06
N THR A 148 7.28 11.10 -5.96
CA THR A 148 6.89 10.56 -4.66
C THR A 148 5.38 10.62 -4.41
N ASN A 149 4.56 10.89 -5.44
CA ASN A 149 3.11 10.91 -5.30
C ASN A 149 2.61 9.55 -4.76
N PRO A 150 1.99 9.50 -3.56
CA PRO A 150 1.63 8.26 -2.89
C PRO A 150 0.77 7.31 -3.72
N ILE A 151 -0.17 7.84 -4.52
CA ILE A 151 -1.01 7.02 -5.39
C ILE A 151 -0.17 6.27 -6.44
N ASN A 152 0.80 6.97 -7.04
CA ASN A 152 1.66 6.37 -8.05
C ASN A 152 2.65 5.39 -7.43
N VAL A 153 3.19 5.73 -6.25
CA VAL A 153 4.12 4.86 -5.51
C VAL A 153 3.42 3.56 -5.11
N VAL A 154 2.22 3.61 -4.52
CA VAL A 154 1.44 2.42 -4.18
C VAL A 154 1.21 1.56 -5.41
N ARG A 155 0.73 2.12 -6.52
CA ARG A 155 0.52 1.37 -7.77
C ARG A 155 1.80 0.76 -8.34
N ALA A 156 2.93 1.48 -8.26
CA ALA A 156 4.21 0.97 -8.71
C ALA A 156 4.69 -0.19 -7.83
N THR A 157 4.47 -0.12 -6.51
CA THR A 157 4.77 -1.20 -5.55
C THR A 157 3.93 -2.44 -5.84
N PHE A 158 2.62 -2.28 -6.00
CA PHE A 158 1.74 -3.38 -6.39
C PHE A 158 2.17 -4.04 -7.70
N LYS A 159 2.51 -3.23 -8.71
CA LYS A 159 3.01 -3.77 -9.98
C LYS A 159 4.32 -4.53 -9.83
N ALA A 160 5.22 -4.08 -8.95
CA ALA A 160 6.47 -4.78 -8.68
C ALA A 160 6.23 -6.12 -7.95
N LEU A 161 5.30 -6.14 -6.98
CA LEU A 161 4.90 -7.35 -6.26
C LEU A 161 4.19 -8.36 -7.15
N SER A 162 3.31 -7.92 -8.05
CA SER A 162 2.57 -8.80 -8.96
C SER A 162 3.42 -9.46 -10.05
N VAL A 163 4.61 -8.94 -10.31
CA VAL A 163 5.57 -9.55 -11.26
C VAL A 163 6.40 -10.65 -10.60
N MET A 164 6.47 -10.66 -9.26
CA MET A 164 7.17 -11.71 -8.52
C MET A 164 6.48 -13.06 -8.74
N SER A 165 7.29 -14.07 -9.02
CA SER A 165 6.85 -15.46 -9.15
C SER A 165 7.67 -16.32 -8.21
N SER A 166 7.03 -17.30 -7.56
CA SER A 166 7.72 -18.31 -6.76
C SER A 166 8.58 -19.22 -7.65
N PRO A 167 9.62 -19.87 -7.11
CA PRO A 167 10.40 -20.86 -7.84
C PRO A 167 9.54 -21.97 -8.44
N ASP A 168 8.49 -22.40 -7.72
CA ASP A 168 7.54 -23.44 -8.18
C ASP A 168 6.79 -23.00 -9.43
N GLN A 169 6.33 -21.76 -9.47
CA GLN A 169 5.65 -21.20 -10.66
C GLN A 169 6.59 -21.10 -11.86
N VAL A 170 7.86 -20.75 -11.62
CA VAL A 170 8.87 -20.68 -12.66
C VAL A 170 9.22 -22.10 -13.16
N ALA A 171 9.33 -23.07 -12.25
CA ALA A 171 9.55 -24.48 -12.56
C ALA A 171 8.44 -25.02 -13.45
N ALA A 172 7.19 -24.81 -13.07
CA ALA A 172 6.02 -25.23 -13.83
C ALA A 172 5.99 -24.60 -15.24
N LYS A 173 6.34 -23.31 -15.37
CA LYS A 173 6.41 -22.62 -16.68
C LYS A 173 7.52 -23.16 -17.58
N ARG A 174 8.63 -23.62 -17.01
CA ARG A 174 9.81 -24.11 -17.77
C ARG A 174 9.84 -25.62 -17.93
N GLY A 175 8.93 -26.36 -17.27
CA GLY A 175 8.92 -27.81 -17.26
C GLY A 175 10.18 -28.42 -16.65
N LYS A 176 10.81 -27.77 -15.65
CA LYS A 176 12.03 -28.19 -14.96
C LYS A 176 11.76 -28.43 -13.48
N SER A 177 12.65 -29.15 -12.81
CA SER A 177 12.59 -29.27 -11.35
C SER A 177 12.94 -27.94 -10.65
N VAL A 178 12.44 -27.75 -9.44
CA VAL A 178 12.77 -26.56 -8.62
C VAL A 178 14.27 -26.51 -8.31
N GLU A 179 14.88 -27.68 -8.08
CA GLU A 179 16.32 -27.80 -7.79
C GLU A 179 17.21 -27.30 -8.95
N ASP A 180 16.78 -27.53 -10.20
CA ASP A 180 17.50 -27.06 -11.39
C ASP A 180 17.37 -25.54 -11.63
N ILE A 181 16.38 -24.91 -11.01
CA ILE A 181 16.17 -23.46 -11.12
C ILE A 181 16.90 -22.71 -10.01
N MET A 182 17.08 -23.32 -8.86
CA MET A 182 17.76 -22.73 -7.71
C MET A 182 19.29 -22.84 -7.75
N LYS A 183 19.83 -23.63 -8.69
CA LYS A 183 21.28 -23.69 -9.02
C LYS A 183 21.69 -22.48 -9.84
#